data_395f90b1d61df42faa2eb4d1d437d666
#
_entry.id   395f90b1d61df42faa2eb4d1d437d666
#
_cell.length_a   1.000
_cell.length_b   1.000
_cell.length_c   1.000
_cell.angle_alpha   90.00
_cell.angle_beta   90.00
_cell.angle_gamma   90.00
#
_symmetry.space_group_name_H-M   'P 1'
#
loop_
_entity.id
_entity.type
_entity.pdbx_description
1 polymer ?
#
loop_
_entity_poly.entity_id
_entity_poly.type
_entity_poly.pdbx_seq_one_letter_code
_entity_poly.pdbx_strand_id
1 'polypeptide(L)'
;MKRPKIKKIVSKKIKSGKRLVKRSKKSVTNKDYAEMLIHNEEKTVDSETLIKEAQSRVSNSIINDAEYTPFNDNSEEFLRDHVNSRVHIFVMYIDLVNSTNITLTLPDDKVVKLITSFAQEMAYTVTQFGGYMLKFVGDAVLAYFNAEHALVYPADNIVNCAKSMIRVMNEAINPVLNVNGYPMIAAKIGIDSGENIIVRYGSDRKKSHVDILGASMNMAAKIQSMAMPNQILIGGDVYDMLHPETQKLFKQKALRNTKWKYHSRKTGKLYPIYAYSLDDF
;
A
#
# COMPACT_ATOMS: atom_id res chain seq x y z
N MET A 1 10.31 1.02 75.06
CA MET A 1 10.75 0.92 73.66
C MET A 1 10.35 2.21 72.92
N LYS A 2 11.32 3.03 72.50
CA LYS A 2 11.12 4.37 71.97
C LYS A 2 10.91 4.33 70.49
N ARG A 3 9.86 5.03 69.94
CA ARG A 3 9.63 5.25 68.51
C ARG A 3 10.57 6.38 67.99
N PRO A 4 11.19 6.27 66.81
CA PRO A 4 11.97 7.35 66.24
C PRO A 4 11.07 8.36 65.53
N LYS A 5 11.44 9.63 65.66
CA LYS A 5 10.82 10.83 65.08
C LYS A 5 11.09 10.92 63.56
N ILE A 6 10.03 11.18 62.77
CA ILE A 6 10.11 11.51 61.36
C ILE A 6 10.46 12.99 61.25
N LYS A 7 11.57 13.26 60.59
CA LYS A 7 12.00 14.63 60.23
C LYS A 7 11.22 15.14 59.03
N LYS A 8 10.63 16.34 59.15
CA LYS A 8 10.08 17.16 58.04
C LYS A 8 11.18 17.49 57.06
N ILE A 9 10.99 17.13 55.78
CA ILE A 9 11.80 17.62 54.67
C ILE A 9 11.01 18.75 53.96
N VAL A 10 11.65 19.87 53.86
CA VAL A 10 11.18 21.14 53.35
C VAL A 10 10.87 21.06 51.86
N SER A 11 9.70 21.55 51.48
CA SER A 11 9.26 21.71 50.10
C SER A 11 10.07 22.83 49.39
N LYS A 12 10.90 22.45 48.40
CA LYS A 12 11.46 23.42 47.44
C LYS A 12 10.47 23.58 46.30
N LYS A 13 9.90 24.78 46.16
CA LYS A 13 9.15 25.21 44.98
C LYS A 13 10.02 25.15 43.73
N ILE A 14 9.70 24.27 42.80
CA ILE A 14 10.25 24.31 41.45
C ILE A 14 9.32 25.18 40.59
N LYS A 15 9.84 26.36 40.21
CA LYS A 15 9.20 27.23 39.22
C LYS A 15 9.27 26.55 37.85
N SER A 16 8.13 26.10 37.33
CA SER A 16 8.01 25.60 35.95
C SER A 16 8.03 26.78 34.97
N GLY A 17 9.17 26.99 34.32
CA GLY A 17 9.24 27.88 33.16
C GLY A 17 8.57 27.23 31.97
N LYS A 18 7.37 27.64 31.61
CA LYS A 18 6.75 27.33 30.33
C LYS A 18 7.52 28.02 29.20
N ARG A 19 8.40 27.31 28.55
CA ARG A 19 9.01 27.76 27.29
C ARG A 19 8.00 27.51 26.17
N LEU A 20 7.24 28.54 25.80
CA LEU A 20 6.42 28.58 24.61
C LEU A 20 7.31 28.48 23.38
N VAL A 21 7.39 27.30 22.76
CA VAL A 21 7.97 27.15 21.45
C VAL A 21 6.98 27.75 20.45
N LYS A 22 7.24 29.00 20.03
CA LYS A 22 6.55 29.62 18.88
C LYS A 22 6.94 28.82 17.64
N ARG A 23 6.07 27.93 17.17
CA ARG A 23 6.11 27.43 15.81
C ARG A 23 5.84 28.59 14.87
N SER A 24 6.87 29.12 14.21
CA SER A 24 6.72 30.03 13.10
C SER A 24 6.00 29.27 11.96
N LYS A 25 4.76 29.66 11.69
CA LYS A 25 4.12 29.31 10.42
C LYS A 25 4.93 30.04 9.33
N LYS A 26 5.84 29.35 8.64
CA LYS A 26 6.35 29.83 7.37
C LYS A 26 5.15 29.92 6.42
N SER A 27 4.78 31.11 6.01
CA SER A 27 3.83 31.29 4.92
C SER A 27 4.50 30.76 3.64
N VAL A 28 3.89 29.77 3.02
CA VAL A 28 4.28 29.26 1.70
C VAL A 28 4.13 30.41 0.73
N THR A 29 5.18 30.78 0.02
CA THR A 29 5.18 31.89 -0.94
C THR A 29 4.72 31.40 -2.31
N ASN A 30 4.27 32.34 -3.19
CA ASN A 30 3.93 32.01 -4.58
C ASN A 30 5.11 31.38 -5.34
N LYS A 31 6.35 31.64 -4.90
CA LYS A 31 7.55 31.01 -5.46
C LYS A 31 7.65 29.55 -5.05
N ASP A 32 7.31 29.22 -3.80
CA ASP A 32 7.29 27.83 -3.31
C ASP A 32 6.20 27.03 -4.05
N TYR A 33 5.05 27.66 -4.35
CA TYR A 33 4.00 27.04 -5.22
C TYR A 33 4.47 26.85 -6.66
N ALA A 34 5.19 27.80 -7.23
CA ALA A 34 5.71 27.69 -8.59
C ALA A 34 6.81 26.61 -8.69
N GLU A 35 7.70 26.52 -7.70
CA GLU A 35 8.71 25.45 -7.60
C GLU A 35 8.07 24.07 -7.36
N MET A 36 7.00 23.97 -6.57
CA MET A 36 6.19 22.77 -6.43
C MET A 36 5.55 22.33 -7.76
N LEU A 37 5.03 23.27 -8.54
CA LEU A 37 4.41 22.99 -9.85
C LEU A 37 5.44 22.60 -10.92
N ILE A 38 6.67 23.14 -10.86
CA ILE A 38 7.76 22.82 -11.79
C ILE A 38 8.42 21.47 -11.46
N HIS A 39 8.42 21.05 -10.18
CA HIS A 39 8.98 19.75 -9.77
C HIS A 39 7.98 18.60 -9.81
N ASN A 40 6.69 18.88 -9.98
CA ASN A 40 5.65 17.89 -10.28
C ASN A 40 5.40 17.88 -11.81
N GLU A 41 6.36 17.44 -12.59
CA GLU A 41 5.99 16.71 -13.79
C GLU A 41 5.23 15.47 -13.28
N GLU A 42 3.90 15.53 -13.33
CA GLU A 42 3.06 14.34 -13.21
C GLU A 42 3.59 13.36 -14.26
N LYS A 43 4.35 12.37 -13.79
CA LYS A 43 4.85 11.31 -14.63
C LYS A 43 3.61 10.53 -15.06
N THR A 44 3.01 10.95 -16.15
CA THR A 44 1.87 10.26 -16.75
C THR A 44 2.38 8.88 -17.14
N VAL A 45 1.93 7.86 -16.40
CA VAL A 45 2.31 6.48 -16.71
C VAL A 45 1.60 6.09 -17.99
N ASP A 46 2.36 6.03 -19.07
CA ASP A 46 1.82 5.54 -20.34
C ASP A 46 1.54 4.05 -20.24
N SER A 47 0.26 3.71 -20.25
CA SER A 47 -0.22 2.35 -20.07
C SER A 47 0.26 1.39 -21.16
N GLU A 48 0.42 1.86 -22.41
CA GLU A 48 0.89 1.00 -23.50
C GLU A 48 2.38 0.68 -23.35
N THR A 49 3.18 1.67 -23.00
CA THR A 49 4.61 1.49 -22.71
C THR A 49 4.78 0.56 -21.53
N LEU A 50 4.02 0.75 -20.45
CA LEU A 50 4.05 -0.10 -19.27
C LEU A 50 3.77 -1.57 -19.62
N ILE A 51 2.76 -1.85 -20.45
CA ILE A 51 2.40 -3.21 -20.87
C ILE A 51 3.49 -3.83 -21.74
N LYS A 52 4.03 -3.12 -22.74
CA LYS A 52 5.10 -3.62 -23.61
C LYS A 52 6.37 -3.94 -22.84
N GLU A 53 6.77 -3.07 -21.93
CA GLU A 53 7.92 -3.31 -21.06
C GLU A 53 7.69 -4.50 -20.12
N ALA A 54 6.50 -4.62 -19.53
CA ALA A 54 6.12 -5.76 -18.70
C ALA A 54 6.18 -7.08 -19.49
N GLN A 55 5.65 -7.12 -20.71
CA GLN A 55 5.76 -8.29 -21.59
C GLN A 55 7.22 -8.70 -21.81
N SER A 56 8.10 -7.73 -22.08
CA SER A 56 9.53 -7.98 -22.28
C SER A 56 10.19 -8.54 -21.01
N ARG A 57 9.93 -7.93 -19.83
CA ARG A 57 10.49 -8.38 -18.55
C ARG A 57 10.00 -9.77 -18.17
N VAL A 58 8.70 -10.03 -18.29
CA VAL A 58 8.11 -11.35 -17.98
C VAL A 58 8.64 -12.41 -18.93
N SER A 59 8.75 -12.11 -20.22
CA SER A 59 9.33 -13.03 -21.20
C SER A 59 10.77 -13.39 -20.85
N ASN A 60 11.60 -12.42 -20.48
CA ASN A 60 12.96 -12.64 -20.04
C ASN A 60 13.04 -13.47 -18.74
N SER A 61 12.16 -13.21 -17.79
CA SER A 61 12.10 -13.96 -16.53
C SER A 61 11.72 -15.43 -16.75
N ILE A 62 10.69 -15.69 -17.59
CA ILE A 62 10.20 -17.05 -17.86
C ILE A 62 11.21 -17.86 -18.67
N ILE A 63 11.90 -17.24 -19.65
CA ILE A 63 12.79 -17.94 -20.58
C ILE A 63 14.23 -17.96 -20.08
N ASN A 64 14.72 -16.85 -19.54
CA ASN A 64 16.15 -16.63 -19.28
C ASN A 64 16.54 -16.56 -17.80
N ASP A 65 15.63 -16.94 -16.87
CA ASP A 65 15.86 -16.86 -15.42
C ASP A 65 16.38 -15.48 -14.96
N ALA A 66 15.77 -14.40 -15.48
CA ALA A 66 16.20 -13.04 -15.18
C ALA A 66 16.16 -12.74 -13.67
N GLU A 67 17.24 -12.14 -13.17
CA GLU A 67 17.43 -11.85 -11.75
C GLU A 67 16.38 -10.86 -11.23
N TYR A 68 15.98 -11.07 -9.98
CA TYR A 68 15.08 -10.20 -9.24
C TYR A 68 15.76 -8.86 -8.91
N THR A 69 15.10 -7.75 -9.22
CA THR A 69 15.55 -6.42 -8.82
C THR A 69 14.92 -6.05 -7.47
N PRO A 70 15.68 -5.77 -6.42
CA PRO A 70 15.12 -5.36 -5.14
C PRO A 70 14.43 -4.00 -5.25
N PHE A 71 13.18 -3.91 -4.80
CA PHE A 71 12.37 -2.67 -4.81
C PHE A 71 12.29 -1.97 -3.45
N ASN A 72 13.03 -2.46 -2.44
CA ASN A 72 12.78 -2.11 -1.05
C ASN A 72 13.57 -0.91 -0.52
N ASP A 73 14.62 -0.47 -1.19
CA ASP A 73 15.56 0.52 -0.63
C ASP A 73 14.86 1.84 -0.23
N ASN A 74 14.08 2.42 -1.12
CA ASN A 74 13.36 3.67 -0.85
C ASN A 74 12.25 3.51 0.20
N SER A 75 11.61 2.34 0.26
CA SER A 75 10.58 2.02 1.26
C SER A 75 11.19 1.95 2.66
N GLU A 76 12.31 1.27 2.79
CA GLU A 76 12.98 1.12 4.08
C GLU A 76 13.52 2.45 4.60
N GLU A 77 14.07 3.31 3.74
CA GLU A 77 14.52 4.65 4.10
C GLU A 77 13.36 5.50 4.64
N PHE A 78 12.25 5.57 3.90
CA PHE A 78 11.04 6.27 4.35
C PHE A 78 10.57 5.80 5.72
N LEU A 79 10.49 4.48 5.92
CA LEU A 79 10.04 3.93 7.21
C LEU A 79 11.02 4.24 8.34
N ARG A 80 12.33 4.20 8.09
CA ARG A 80 13.35 4.51 9.11
C ARG A 80 13.30 5.96 9.56
N ASP A 81 13.04 6.87 8.64
CA ASP A 81 12.93 8.32 8.95
C ASP A 81 11.67 8.65 9.75
N HIS A 82 10.63 7.81 9.63
CA HIS A 82 9.35 8.03 10.29
C HIS A 82 9.10 7.11 11.51
N VAL A 83 10.13 6.44 12.03
CA VAL A 83 9.98 5.57 13.21
C VAL A 83 9.40 6.35 14.39
N ASN A 84 8.37 5.77 15.05
CA ASN A 84 7.56 6.34 16.11
C ASN A 84 6.68 7.54 15.69
N SER A 85 6.54 7.80 14.40
CA SER A 85 5.60 8.80 13.87
C SER A 85 4.28 8.14 13.47
N ARG A 86 3.22 8.94 13.49
CA ARG A 86 1.95 8.62 12.81
C ARG A 86 2.01 9.20 11.41
N VAL A 87 1.66 8.37 10.44
CA VAL A 87 1.59 8.75 9.03
C VAL A 87 0.26 8.29 8.45
N HIS A 88 -0.36 9.14 7.64
CA HIS A 88 -1.54 8.77 6.88
C HIS A 88 -1.08 8.10 5.58
N ILE A 89 -1.45 6.85 5.40
CA ILE A 89 -1.08 6.08 4.21
C ILE A 89 -2.29 5.35 3.63
N PHE A 90 -2.23 5.12 2.33
CA PHE A 90 -3.04 4.12 1.66
C PHE A 90 -2.27 2.80 1.64
N VAL A 91 -2.95 1.71 1.94
CA VAL A 91 -2.39 0.36 1.95
C VAL A 91 -3.07 -0.45 0.86
N MET A 92 -2.29 -1.15 0.05
CA MET A 92 -2.78 -2.04 -1.00
C MET A 92 -2.25 -3.46 -0.77
N TYR A 93 -3.18 -4.41 -0.72
CA TYR A 93 -2.91 -5.85 -0.77
C TYR A 93 -3.26 -6.38 -2.15
N ILE A 94 -2.32 -7.05 -2.78
CA ILE A 94 -2.49 -7.75 -4.06
C ILE A 94 -2.19 -9.22 -3.80
N ASP A 95 -3.10 -10.10 -4.12
CA ASP A 95 -2.99 -11.53 -3.84
C ASP A 95 -3.33 -12.37 -5.06
N LEU A 96 -2.55 -13.40 -5.31
CA LEU A 96 -2.71 -14.27 -6.47
C LEU A 96 -3.87 -15.25 -6.22
N VAL A 97 -4.78 -15.30 -7.15
CA VAL A 97 -5.92 -16.23 -7.07
C VAL A 97 -5.45 -17.67 -7.26
N ASN A 98 -5.90 -18.53 -6.35
CA ASN A 98 -5.67 -19.98 -6.44
C ASN A 98 -4.19 -20.41 -6.42
N SER A 99 -3.32 -19.61 -5.79
CA SER A 99 -1.87 -19.85 -5.68
C SER A 99 -1.54 -21.20 -5.05
N THR A 100 -2.31 -21.63 -4.06
CA THR A 100 -2.16 -22.95 -3.44
C THR A 100 -2.29 -24.08 -4.47
N ASN A 101 -3.28 -24.01 -5.36
CA ASN A 101 -3.44 -25.01 -6.41
C ASN A 101 -2.30 -24.94 -7.45
N ILE A 102 -1.86 -23.76 -7.81
CA ILE A 102 -0.69 -23.53 -8.67
C ILE A 102 0.53 -24.22 -8.08
N THR A 103 0.80 -24.01 -6.80
CA THR A 103 1.93 -24.61 -6.06
C THR A 103 1.82 -26.14 -5.97
N LEU A 104 0.62 -26.68 -5.89
CA LEU A 104 0.40 -28.13 -5.81
C LEU A 104 0.44 -28.84 -7.17
N THR A 105 0.26 -28.13 -8.27
CA THR A 105 0.09 -28.73 -9.61
C THR A 105 1.24 -28.47 -10.57
N LEU A 106 2.00 -27.40 -10.38
CA LEU A 106 3.15 -27.09 -11.22
C LEU A 106 4.47 -27.61 -10.60
N PRO A 107 5.47 -27.95 -11.43
CA PRO A 107 6.83 -28.16 -10.96
C PRO A 107 7.40 -26.93 -10.23
N ASP A 108 8.26 -27.15 -9.22
CA ASP A 108 8.77 -26.09 -8.34
C ASP A 108 9.46 -24.96 -9.11
N ASP A 109 10.25 -25.28 -10.13
CA ASP A 109 10.92 -24.29 -11.00
C ASP A 109 9.90 -23.40 -11.72
N LYS A 110 8.80 -23.96 -12.20
CA LYS A 110 7.71 -23.19 -12.82
C LYS A 110 6.94 -22.34 -11.81
N VAL A 111 6.70 -22.87 -10.61
CA VAL A 111 6.05 -22.12 -9.53
C VAL A 111 6.87 -20.89 -9.18
N VAL A 112 8.19 -21.05 -8.98
CA VAL A 112 9.09 -19.95 -8.65
C VAL A 112 9.05 -18.88 -9.74
N LYS A 113 9.23 -19.25 -11.01
CA LYS A 113 9.21 -18.31 -12.13
C LYS A 113 7.89 -17.56 -12.25
N LEU A 114 6.76 -18.25 -12.10
CA LEU A 114 5.44 -17.62 -12.18
C LEU A 114 5.21 -16.62 -11.06
N ILE A 115 5.46 -17.04 -9.80
CA ILE A 115 5.21 -16.19 -8.62
C ILE A 115 6.17 -15.00 -8.59
N THR A 116 7.45 -15.20 -8.91
CA THR A 116 8.42 -14.10 -8.93
C THR A 116 8.13 -13.11 -10.05
N SER A 117 7.79 -13.57 -11.25
CA SER A 117 7.41 -12.69 -12.36
C SER A 117 6.16 -11.86 -12.02
N PHE A 118 5.14 -12.47 -11.44
CA PHE A 118 3.95 -11.77 -10.96
C PHE A 118 4.32 -10.72 -9.91
N ALA A 119 5.01 -11.12 -8.85
CA ALA A 119 5.38 -10.24 -7.76
C ALA A 119 6.25 -9.06 -8.23
N GLN A 120 7.19 -9.32 -9.13
CA GLN A 120 8.08 -8.32 -9.71
C GLN A 120 7.32 -7.27 -10.52
N GLU A 121 6.38 -7.69 -11.38
CA GLU A 121 5.59 -6.75 -12.18
C GLU A 121 4.61 -5.95 -11.33
N MET A 122 4.04 -6.53 -10.28
CA MET A 122 3.20 -5.80 -9.33
C MET A 122 4.03 -4.73 -8.58
N ALA A 123 5.21 -5.11 -8.11
CA ALA A 123 6.13 -4.19 -7.43
C ALA A 123 6.60 -3.07 -8.38
N TYR A 124 6.95 -3.40 -9.62
CA TYR A 124 7.34 -2.41 -10.62
C TYR A 124 6.20 -1.41 -10.88
N THR A 125 4.97 -1.91 -11.05
CA THR A 125 3.80 -1.05 -11.24
C THR A 125 3.60 -0.11 -10.04
N VAL A 126 3.73 -0.59 -8.80
CA VAL A 126 3.68 0.27 -7.60
C VAL A 126 4.66 1.43 -7.70
N THR A 127 5.91 1.16 -8.05
CA THR A 127 6.95 2.20 -8.13
C THR A 127 6.71 3.21 -9.24
N GLN A 128 6.13 2.79 -10.39
CA GLN A 128 5.76 3.71 -11.47
C GLN A 128 4.69 4.73 -11.02
N PHE A 129 3.81 4.34 -10.10
CA PHE A 129 2.80 5.22 -9.51
C PHE A 129 3.26 5.93 -8.23
N GLY A 130 4.57 5.91 -7.92
CA GLY A 130 5.14 6.58 -6.75
C GLY A 130 4.78 5.93 -5.41
N GLY A 131 4.36 4.66 -5.43
CA GLY A 131 4.14 3.85 -4.23
C GLY A 131 5.42 3.18 -3.76
N TYR A 132 5.34 2.62 -2.56
CA TYR A 132 6.42 1.90 -1.89
C TYR A 132 6.05 0.43 -1.70
N MET A 133 6.98 -0.44 -2.03
CA MET A 133 6.86 -1.85 -1.67
C MET A 133 7.18 -2.04 -0.20
N LEU A 134 6.26 -2.62 0.56
CA LEU A 134 6.51 -2.93 1.96
C LEU A 134 7.16 -4.31 2.12
N LYS A 135 6.50 -5.34 1.61
CA LYS A 135 6.98 -6.73 1.68
C LYS A 135 6.18 -7.67 0.78
N PHE A 136 6.75 -8.83 0.54
CA PHE A 136 6.05 -9.99 -0.01
C PHE A 136 5.62 -10.91 1.14
N VAL A 137 4.40 -11.45 1.07
CA VAL A 137 3.86 -12.39 2.05
C VAL A 137 3.35 -13.61 1.29
N GLY A 138 4.24 -14.59 1.10
CA GLY A 138 3.99 -15.69 0.16
C GLY A 138 3.90 -15.17 -1.27
N ASP A 139 2.75 -15.38 -1.88
CA ASP A 139 2.40 -14.87 -3.22
C ASP A 139 1.71 -13.49 -3.19
N ALA A 140 1.41 -12.98 -2.01
CA ALA A 140 0.82 -11.65 -1.86
C ALA A 140 1.87 -10.54 -1.87
N VAL A 141 1.53 -9.44 -2.52
CA VAL A 141 2.30 -8.20 -2.58
C VAL A 141 1.64 -7.16 -1.69
N LEU A 142 2.40 -6.57 -0.79
CA LEU A 142 1.94 -5.52 0.11
C LEU A 142 2.66 -4.22 -0.20
N ALA A 143 1.89 -3.21 -0.55
CA ALA A 143 2.38 -1.89 -0.90
C ALA A 143 1.69 -0.78 -0.10
N TYR A 144 2.32 0.38 -0.01
CA TYR A 144 1.71 1.57 0.58
C TYR A 144 2.05 2.83 -0.21
N PHE A 145 1.19 3.84 -0.07
CA PHE A 145 1.35 5.16 -0.67
C PHE A 145 1.20 6.21 0.43
N ASN A 146 2.10 7.18 0.46
CA ASN A 146 2.00 8.26 1.42
C ASN A 146 0.89 9.24 0.98
N ALA A 147 -0.08 9.49 1.86
CA ALA A 147 -1.17 10.43 1.59
C ALA A 147 -0.75 11.91 1.69
N GLU A 148 0.39 12.19 2.33
CA GLU A 148 0.88 13.56 2.56
C GLU A 148 1.75 14.10 1.41
N HIS A 149 2.26 13.24 0.53
CA HIS A 149 3.02 13.67 -0.63
C HIS A 149 2.10 14.13 -1.76
N ALA A 150 2.11 15.40 -1.96
CA ALA A 150 1.88 16.31 -3.09
C ALA A 150 1.10 15.86 -4.35
N LEU A 151 0.46 14.71 -4.38
CA LEU A 151 -0.48 14.37 -5.43
C LEU A 151 -1.81 15.06 -5.14
N VAL A 152 -2.37 15.73 -6.13
CA VAL A 152 -3.65 16.44 -6.00
C VAL A 152 -4.76 15.45 -5.60
N TYR A 153 -4.63 14.18 -6.01
CA TYR A 153 -5.59 13.12 -5.70
C TYR A 153 -4.85 11.79 -5.39
N PRO A 154 -4.26 11.64 -4.21
CA PRO A 154 -3.51 10.42 -3.88
C PRO A 154 -4.37 9.15 -3.86
N ALA A 155 -5.67 9.26 -3.56
CA ALA A 155 -6.60 8.14 -3.63
C ALA A 155 -6.87 7.68 -5.07
N ASP A 156 -6.98 8.61 -6.01
CA ASP A 156 -7.13 8.28 -7.45
C ASP A 156 -5.86 7.63 -7.99
N ASN A 157 -4.69 8.07 -7.54
CA ASN A 157 -3.42 7.51 -7.98
C ASN A 157 -3.28 6.02 -7.59
N ILE A 158 -3.59 5.65 -6.35
CA ILE A 158 -3.53 4.23 -5.93
C ILE A 158 -4.57 3.38 -6.67
N VAL A 159 -5.76 3.94 -6.95
CA VAL A 159 -6.78 3.24 -7.75
C VAL A 159 -6.29 3.05 -9.20
N ASN A 160 -5.67 4.04 -9.81
CA ASN A 160 -5.09 3.93 -11.15
C ASN A 160 -3.93 2.91 -11.17
N CYS A 161 -3.11 2.87 -10.13
CA CYS A 161 -2.11 1.82 -9.96
C CYS A 161 -2.76 0.43 -9.96
N ALA A 162 -3.81 0.21 -9.15
CA ALA A 162 -4.52 -1.05 -9.08
C ALA A 162 -5.15 -1.45 -10.42
N LYS A 163 -5.73 -0.50 -11.17
CA LYS A 163 -6.26 -0.74 -12.53
C LYS A 163 -5.13 -1.16 -13.48
N SER A 164 -3.99 -0.47 -13.44
CA SER A 164 -2.84 -0.79 -14.28
C SER A 164 -2.27 -2.17 -13.96
N MET A 165 -2.29 -2.61 -12.69
CA MET A 165 -1.91 -3.97 -12.30
C MET A 165 -2.79 -5.03 -12.96
N ILE A 166 -4.11 -4.85 -12.95
CA ILE A 166 -5.02 -5.78 -13.62
C ILE A 166 -4.77 -5.81 -15.12
N ARG A 167 -4.53 -4.66 -15.76
CA ARG A 167 -4.17 -4.60 -17.18
C ARG A 167 -2.83 -5.28 -17.47
N VAL A 168 -1.78 -4.99 -16.70
CA VAL A 168 -0.46 -5.65 -16.85
C VAL A 168 -0.60 -7.16 -16.72
N MET A 169 -1.41 -7.63 -15.79
CA MET A 169 -1.64 -9.06 -15.63
C MET A 169 -2.36 -9.67 -16.84
N ASN A 170 -3.42 -9.03 -17.33
CA ASN A 170 -4.22 -9.55 -18.45
C ASN A 170 -3.53 -9.39 -19.80
N GLU A 171 -2.86 -8.26 -20.03
CA GLU A 171 -2.33 -7.87 -21.35
C GLU A 171 -0.82 -8.14 -21.50
N ALA A 172 -0.09 -8.30 -20.38
CA ALA A 172 1.34 -8.60 -20.41
C ALA A 172 1.67 -9.99 -19.86
N ILE A 173 1.34 -10.27 -18.60
CA ILE A 173 1.75 -11.51 -17.93
C ILE A 173 1.06 -12.73 -18.53
N ASN A 174 -0.26 -12.74 -18.58
CA ASN A 174 -1.05 -13.88 -19.04
C ASN A 174 -0.75 -14.30 -20.49
N PRO A 175 -0.58 -13.41 -21.46
CA PRO A 175 -0.16 -13.81 -22.81
C PRO A 175 1.19 -14.52 -22.84
N VAL A 176 2.18 -14.03 -22.09
CA VAL A 176 3.50 -14.67 -21.99
C VAL A 176 3.41 -16.03 -21.31
N LEU A 177 2.67 -16.13 -20.21
CA LEU A 177 2.44 -17.39 -19.50
C LEU A 177 1.80 -18.44 -20.41
N ASN A 178 0.74 -18.06 -21.12
CA ASN A 178 -0.02 -18.96 -21.99
C ASN A 178 0.85 -19.55 -23.10
N VAL A 179 1.64 -18.73 -23.79
CA VAL A 179 2.55 -19.18 -24.88
C VAL A 179 3.61 -20.14 -24.35
N ASN A 180 4.04 -20.02 -23.08
CA ASN A 180 5.05 -20.86 -22.46
C ASN A 180 4.47 -22.06 -21.67
N GLY A 181 3.19 -22.35 -21.82
CA GLY A 181 2.54 -23.52 -21.20
C GLY A 181 2.36 -23.39 -19.68
N TYR A 182 2.18 -22.18 -19.19
CA TYR A 182 1.77 -21.89 -17.82
C TYR A 182 0.27 -21.62 -17.74
N PRO A 183 -0.37 -21.82 -16.58
CA PRO A 183 -1.75 -21.43 -16.38
C PRO A 183 -1.89 -19.89 -16.39
N MET A 184 -3.04 -19.42 -16.85
CA MET A 184 -3.42 -18.02 -16.66
C MET A 184 -3.67 -17.73 -15.19
N ILE A 185 -3.29 -16.54 -14.76
CA ILE A 185 -3.44 -16.08 -13.38
C ILE A 185 -4.41 -14.90 -13.27
N ALA A 186 -4.94 -14.72 -12.08
CA ALA A 186 -5.79 -13.60 -11.71
C ALA A 186 -5.36 -13.07 -10.34
N ALA A 187 -5.62 -11.81 -10.05
CA ALA A 187 -5.32 -11.22 -8.76
C ALA A 187 -6.58 -10.66 -8.09
N LYS A 188 -6.51 -10.51 -6.77
CA LYS A 188 -7.48 -9.80 -5.95
C LYS A 188 -6.79 -8.62 -5.32
N ILE A 189 -7.39 -7.43 -5.42
CA ILE A 189 -6.81 -6.21 -4.87
C ILE A 189 -7.75 -5.63 -3.82
N GLY A 190 -7.19 -5.32 -2.65
CA GLY A 190 -7.88 -4.65 -1.56
C GLY A 190 -7.11 -3.41 -1.11
N ILE A 191 -7.79 -2.28 -1.01
CA ILE A 191 -7.19 -1.00 -0.64
C ILE A 191 -7.94 -0.42 0.55
N ASP A 192 -7.19 0.06 1.55
CA ASP A 192 -7.75 0.86 2.64
C ASP A 192 -6.81 2.01 3.01
N SER A 193 -7.30 2.97 3.79
CA SER A 193 -6.55 4.18 4.15
C SER A 193 -6.72 4.51 5.62
N GLY A 194 -5.72 5.13 6.23
CA GLY A 194 -5.81 5.62 7.59
C GLY A 194 -4.47 5.95 8.22
N GLU A 195 -4.56 6.45 9.45
CA GLU A 195 -3.42 6.73 10.31
C GLU A 195 -2.76 5.43 10.80
N ASN A 196 -1.47 5.31 10.59
CA ASN A 196 -0.65 4.17 11.01
C ASN A 196 0.57 4.65 11.78
N ILE A 197 1.16 3.79 12.58
CA ILE A 197 2.39 4.06 13.33
C ILE A 197 3.52 3.27 12.68
N ILE A 198 4.63 3.94 12.38
CA ILE A 198 5.84 3.27 11.96
C ILE A 198 6.60 2.79 13.19
N VAL A 199 6.93 1.51 13.23
CA VAL A 199 7.60 0.88 14.36
C VAL A 199 8.94 0.28 13.94
N ARG A 200 9.84 0.18 14.91
CA ARG A 200 11.11 -0.51 14.76
C ARG A 200 11.23 -1.61 15.80
N TYR A 201 11.52 -2.81 15.36
CA TYR A 201 11.74 -3.97 16.21
C TYR A 201 13.23 -4.14 16.48
N GLY A 202 13.71 -3.60 17.62
CA GLY A 202 15.09 -3.68 18.06
C GLY A 202 15.74 -2.31 18.31
N SER A 203 16.93 -2.33 18.91
CA SER A 203 17.68 -1.13 19.34
C SER A 203 18.58 -0.54 18.26
N ASP A 204 19.05 -1.37 17.32
CA ASP A 204 19.91 -0.92 16.23
C ASP A 204 19.10 -0.10 15.21
N ARG A 205 19.50 1.16 15.03
CA ARG A 205 18.77 2.09 14.15
C ARG A 205 18.87 1.72 12.67
N LYS A 206 19.94 1.05 12.26
CA LYS A 206 20.22 0.74 10.85
C LYS A 206 19.81 -0.68 10.45
N LYS A 207 19.96 -1.65 11.36
CA LYS A 207 19.77 -3.08 11.07
C LYS A 207 18.45 -3.65 11.57
N SER A 208 17.80 -2.97 12.54
CA SER A 208 16.53 -3.48 13.08
C SER A 208 15.43 -3.39 12.04
N HIS A 209 14.55 -4.37 12.05
CA HIS A 209 13.36 -4.39 11.18
C HIS A 209 12.43 -3.23 11.47
N VAL A 210 11.94 -2.57 10.44
CA VAL A 210 10.91 -1.53 10.49
C VAL A 210 9.64 -2.04 9.83
N ASP A 211 8.48 -1.66 10.38
CA ASP A 211 7.19 -2.10 9.83
C ASP A 211 6.11 -1.06 10.15
N ILE A 212 4.93 -1.24 9.57
CA ILE A 212 3.77 -0.38 9.72
C ILE A 212 2.73 -1.08 10.59
N LEU A 213 2.25 -0.40 11.63
CA LEU A 213 1.17 -0.87 12.48
C LEU A 213 -0.05 0.06 12.39
N GLY A 214 -1.20 -0.48 12.00
CA GLY A 214 -2.43 0.28 11.97
C GLY A 214 -3.65 -0.52 11.52
N ALA A 215 -4.82 0.07 11.70
CA ALA A 215 -6.07 -0.59 11.33
C ALA A 215 -6.19 -0.78 9.82
N SER A 216 -5.74 0.18 9.02
CA SER A 216 -5.81 0.11 7.56
C SER A 216 -5.01 -1.05 6.98
N MET A 217 -3.88 -1.44 7.59
CA MET A 217 -3.11 -2.63 7.22
C MET A 217 -3.97 -3.89 7.25
N ASN A 218 -4.66 -4.11 8.38
CA ASN A 218 -5.53 -5.26 8.55
C ASN A 218 -6.81 -5.16 7.71
N MET A 219 -7.33 -3.95 7.53
CA MET A 219 -8.55 -3.73 6.76
C MET A 219 -8.32 -3.97 5.28
N ALA A 220 -7.21 -3.49 4.70
CA ALA A 220 -6.86 -3.74 3.31
C ALA A 220 -6.79 -5.25 3.00
N ALA A 221 -6.14 -6.04 3.87
CA ALA A 221 -6.09 -7.50 3.73
C ALA A 221 -7.48 -8.15 3.80
N LYS A 222 -8.35 -7.70 4.71
CA LYS A 222 -9.72 -8.22 4.85
C LYS A 222 -10.62 -7.81 3.68
N ILE A 223 -10.45 -6.61 3.16
CA ILE A 223 -11.14 -6.13 1.96
C ILE A 223 -10.70 -6.98 0.76
N GLN A 224 -9.39 -7.19 0.58
CA GLN A 224 -8.84 -8.02 -0.48
C GLN A 224 -9.43 -9.45 -0.44
N SER A 225 -9.54 -10.05 0.74
CA SER A 225 -10.10 -11.42 0.89
C SER A 225 -11.55 -11.56 0.43
N MET A 226 -12.29 -10.46 0.31
CA MET A 226 -13.67 -10.43 -0.19
C MET A 226 -13.76 -10.15 -1.70
N ALA A 227 -12.64 -9.88 -2.37
CA ALA A 227 -12.61 -9.64 -3.80
C ALA A 227 -12.78 -10.94 -4.59
N MET A 228 -13.39 -10.81 -5.76
CA MET A 228 -13.40 -11.86 -6.79
C MET A 228 -12.11 -11.78 -7.63
N PRO A 229 -11.81 -12.80 -8.45
CA PRO A 229 -10.70 -12.73 -9.39
C PRO A 229 -10.76 -11.45 -10.25
N ASN A 230 -9.63 -10.77 -10.40
CA ASN A 230 -9.46 -9.51 -11.12
C ASN A 230 -10.31 -8.34 -10.59
N GLN A 231 -10.79 -8.43 -9.37
CA GLN A 231 -11.60 -7.39 -8.74
C GLN A 231 -10.75 -6.48 -7.83
N ILE A 232 -11.01 -5.18 -7.93
CA ILE A 232 -10.49 -4.15 -7.03
C ILE A 232 -11.59 -3.77 -6.04
N LEU A 233 -11.30 -3.92 -4.75
CA LEU A 233 -12.16 -3.47 -3.67
C LEU A 233 -11.47 -2.37 -2.85
N ILE A 234 -12.21 -1.35 -2.48
CA ILE A 234 -11.72 -0.26 -1.63
C ILE A 234 -12.59 -0.07 -0.39
N GLY A 235 -11.98 0.35 0.70
CA GLY A 235 -12.70 0.74 1.92
C GLY A 235 -13.35 2.12 1.80
N GLY A 236 -14.32 2.39 2.69
CA GLY A 236 -15.03 3.67 2.71
C GLY A 236 -14.13 4.88 2.88
N ASP A 237 -13.08 4.77 3.68
CA ASP A 237 -12.14 5.89 3.88
C ASP A 237 -11.35 6.23 2.60
N VAL A 238 -11.07 5.26 1.72
CA VAL A 238 -10.50 5.50 0.39
C VAL A 238 -11.52 6.13 -0.53
N TYR A 239 -12.75 5.58 -0.58
CA TYR A 239 -13.83 6.06 -1.43
C TYR A 239 -14.14 7.54 -1.17
N ASP A 240 -14.19 7.95 0.10
CA ASP A 240 -14.46 9.34 0.50
C ASP A 240 -13.38 10.33 0.04
N MET A 241 -12.18 9.85 -0.28
CA MET A 241 -11.04 10.65 -0.74
C MET A 241 -10.86 10.66 -2.27
N LEU A 242 -11.67 9.88 -3.00
CA LEU A 242 -11.63 9.85 -4.47
C LEU A 242 -12.24 11.11 -5.08
N HIS A 243 -11.74 11.50 -6.24
CA HIS A 243 -12.40 12.49 -7.08
C HIS A 243 -13.82 12.02 -7.45
N PRO A 244 -14.83 12.91 -7.52
CA PRO A 244 -16.21 12.53 -7.82
C PRO A 244 -16.39 11.71 -9.10
N GLU A 245 -15.58 11.95 -10.15
CA GLU A 245 -15.63 11.15 -11.37
C GLU A 245 -15.12 9.72 -11.15
N THR A 246 -14.07 9.56 -10.36
CA THR A 246 -13.56 8.23 -10.00
C THR A 246 -14.53 7.47 -9.09
N GLN A 247 -15.23 8.18 -8.18
CA GLN A 247 -16.25 7.56 -7.33
C GLN A 247 -17.38 6.89 -8.15
N LYS A 248 -17.74 7.46 -9.31
CA LYS A 248 -18.77 6.89 -10.19
C LYS A 248 -18.42 5.51 -10.75
N LEU A 249 -17.13 5.18 -10.81
CA LEU A 249 -16.62 3.89 -11.25
C LEU A 249 -16.78 2.79 -10.19
N PHE A 250 -17.19 3.15 -8.98
CA PHE A 250 -17.33 2.23 -7.87
C PHE A 250 -18.78 2.05 -7.44
N LYS A 251 -19.16 0.81 -7.17
CA LYS A 251 -20.47 0.46 -6.61
C LYS A 251 -20.29 -0.11 -5.20
N GLN A 252 -21.14 0.33 -4.27
CA GLN A 252 -21.10 -0.21 -2.91
C GLN A 252 -21.44 -1.70 -2.91
N LYS A 253 -20.56 -2.51 -2.33
CA LYS A 253 -20.72 -3.96 -2.21
C LYS A 253 -21.78 -4.29 -1.16
N ALA A 254 -22.74 -5.14 -1.51
CA ALA A 254 -23.70 -5.66 -0.55
C ALA A 254 -22.99 -6.57 0.46
N LEU A 255 -23.09 -6.23 1.75
CA LEU A 255 -22.43 -6.97 2.84
C LEU A 255 -23.42 -7.87 3.60
N ARG A 256 -24.67 -7.94 3.19
CA ARG A 256 -25.68 -8.85 3.76
C ARG A 256 -25.22 -10.31 3.54
N ASN A 257 -25.40 -11.12 4.59
CA ASN A 257 -24.99 -12.53 4.60
C ASN A 257 -23.46 -12.79 4.48
N THR A 258 -22.63 -11.80 4.71
CA THR A 258 -21.18 -11.95 4.82
C THR A 258 -20.75 -12.03 6.30
N LYS A 259 -19.51 -12.51 6.53
CA LYS A 259 -18.89 -12.47 7.87
C LYS A 259 -18.34 -11.08 8.23
N TRP A 260 -18.65 -10.05 7.43
CA TRP A 260 -18.16 -8.69 7.64
C TRP A 260 -18.85 -8.04 8.85
N LYS A 261 -18.06 -7.63 9.84
CA LYS A 261 -18.55 -7.08 11.11
C LYS A 261 -17.80 -5.83 11.57
N TYR A 262 -16.98 -5.27 10.70
CA TYR A 262 -16.21 -4.09 11.03
C TYR A 262 -17.06 -2.83 10.89
N HIS A 263 -16.87 -1.88 11.83
CA HIS A 263 -17.62 -0.63 11.87
C HIS A 263 -16.70 0.56 11.69
N SER A 264 -17.17 1.57 10.99
CA SER A 264 -16.47 2.84 10.85
C SER A 264 -16.37 3.53 12.21
N ARG A 265 -15.15 3.94 12.57
CA ARG A 265 -14.92 4.72 13.79
C ARG A 265 -15.56 6.11 13.73
N LYS A 266 -15.76 6.65 12.52
CA LYS A 266 -16.36 7.98 12.30
C LYS A 266 -17.87 7.96 12.50
N THR A 267 -18.54 6.90 12.02
CA THR A 267 -20.00 6.87 11.95
C THR A 267 -20.65 5.83 12.87
N GLY A 268 -19.89 4.88 13.40
CA GLY A 268 -20.42 3.73 14.15
C GLY A 268 -21.19 2.72 13.31
N LYS A 269 -21.42 2.99 12.02
CA LYS A 269 -22.12 2.09 11.08
C LYS A 269 -21.16 1.03 10.54
N LEU A 270 -21.73 -0.03 9.95
CA LEU A 270 -20.96 -1.04 9.25
C LEU A 270 -20.04 -0.37 8.22
N TYR A 271 -18.73 -0.72 8.26
CA TYR A 271 -17.73 -0.10 7.39
C TYR A 271 -18.00 -0.49 5.92
N PRO A 272 -18.28 0.49 5.04
CA PRO A 272 -18.64 0.20 3.67
C PRO A 272 -17.43 -0.27 2.85
N ILE A 273 -17.70 -1.13 1.88
CA ILE A 273 -16.73 -1.55 0.86
C ILE A 273 -17.33 -1.21 -0.50
N TYR A 274 -16.47 -0.76 -1.40
CA TYR A 274 -16.84 -0.42 -2.76
C TYR A 274 -16.05 -1.28 -3.75
N ALA A 275 -16.72 -1.75 -4.79
CA ALA A 275 -16.14 -2.54 -5.86
C ALA A 275 -16.00 -1.70 -7.12
N TYR A 276 -14.85 -1.76 -7.76
CA TYR A 276 -14.66 -1.20 -9.10
C TYR A 276 -15.56 -1.93 -10.10
N SER A 277 -16.25 -1.17 -10.95
CA SER A 277 -17.12 -1.74 -11.99
C SER A 277 -16.26 -2.27 -13.13
N LEU A 278 -16.32 -3.57 -13.37
CA LEU A 278 -15.55 -4.23 -14.44
C LEU A 278 -16.12 -4.01 -15.85
N ASP A 279 -17.22 -3.26 -15.97
CA ASP A 279 -17.92 -3.03 -17.25
C ASP A 279 -17.11 -2.14 -18.22
N ASP A 280 -15.90 -1.68 -17.82
CA ASP A 280 -15.02 -0.76 -18.59
C ASP A 280 -13.69 -1.42 -19.03
N PHE A 281 -13.58 -2.78 -19.03
CA PHE A 281 -12.41 -3.51 -19.54
C PHE A 281 -12.76 -4.33 -20.78
#